data_f5d727f063ad1befb6965b1bd376cfbe
#
_entry.id   f5d727f063ad1befb6965b1bd376cfbe
#
_cell.length_a   1.000
_cell.length_b   1.000
_cell.length_c   1.000
_cell.angle_alpha   90.00
_cell.angle_beta   90.00
_cell.angle_gamma   90.00
#
_symmetry.space_group_name_H-M   'P 1'
#
loop_
_entity.id
_entity.type
_entity.pdbx_description
1 polymer ?
#
loop_
_entity_poly.entity_id
_entity_poly.type
_entity_poly.pdbx_seq_one_letter_code
_entity_poly.pdbx_strand_id
1 'polypeptide(L)' 'MANGTEIRALELGEQIAQKQNVYIVDVTYKKADDTYSLCYYIDKEGGIGIDECELFSKAVEKLLDAEDFIEENYTLEVS' A
#
# COMPACT_ATOMS: atom_id res chain seq x y z
N MET A 1 -11.21 10.67 8.31
CA MET A 1 -10.21 10.15 9.25
C MET A 1 -9.81 8.73 8.85
N ALA A 2 -8.51 8.45 8.81
CA ALA A 2 -8.02 7.12 8.45
C ALA A 2 -8.37 6.11 9.55
N ASN A 3 -8.73 4.88 9.18
CA ASN A 3 -8.96 3.81 10.14
C ASN A 3 -7.63 3.17 10.55
N GLY A 4 -7.67 2.29 11.55
CA GLY A 4 -6.46 1.65 12.08
C GLY A 4 -5.70 0.84 11.03
N THR A 5 -6.42 0.17 10.14
CA THR A 5 -5.80 -0.60 9.06
C THR A 5 -5.04 0.32 8.10
N GLU A 6 -5.64 1.45 7.73
CA GLU A 6 -4.99 2.41 6.84
C GLU A 6 -3.74 3.01 7.48
N ILE A 7 -3.82 3.33 8.77
CA ILE A 7 -2.67 3.88 9.49
C ILE A 7 -1.52 2.89 9.53
N ARG A 8 -1.80 1.63 9.86
CA ARG A 8 -0.76 0.60 9.93
C ARG A 8 -0.19 0.31 8.54
N ALA A 9 -1.06 0.24 7.53
CA ALA A 9 -0.62 0.03 6.15
C ALA A 9 0.29 1.17 5.68
N LEU A 10 -0.03 2.41 6.05
CA LEU A 10 0.80 3.56 5.72
C LEU A 10 2.18 3.44 6.36
N GLU A 11 2.24 3.06 7.64
CA GLU A 11 3.51 2.89 8.33
C GLU A 11 4.40 1.87 7.63
N LEU A 12 3.84 0.73 7.24
CA LEU A 12 4.58 -0.30 6.53
C LEU A 12 5.01 0.18 5.14
N GLY A 13 4.12 0.87 4.44
CA GLY A 13 4.42 1.39 3.11
C GLY A 13 5.51 2.45 3.14
N GLU A 14 5.57 3.26 4.19
CA GLU A 14 6.60 4.29 4.32
C GLU A 14 8.01 3.68 4.37
N GLN A 15 8.16 2.51 4.99
CA GLN A 15 9.44 1.82 5.03
C GLN A 15 9.92 1.46 3.64
N ILE A 16 9.00 1.00 2.79
CA ILE A 16 9.32 0.66 1.40
C ILE A 16 9.57 1.92 0.57
N ALA A 17 8.73 2.94 0.78
CA ALA A 17 8.83 4.19 0.03
C ALA A 17 10.21 4.83 0.19
N GLN A 18 10.75 4.83 1.42
CA GLN A 18 12.07 5.38 1.67
C GLN A 18 13.16 4.64 0.90
N LYS A 19 13.05 3.32 0.83
CA LYS A 19 14.05 2.50 0.14
C LYS A 19 13.99 2.68 -1.37
N GLN A 20 12.82 2.97 -1.92
CA GLN A 20 12.62 3.08 -3.35
C GLN A 20 12.59 4.51 -3.86
N ASN A 21 12.81 5.49 -2.98
CA ASN A 21 12.80 6.91 -3.32
C ASN A 21 11.47 7.35 -3.93
N VAL A 22 10.39 6.82 -3.40
CA VAL A 22 9.02 7.24 -3.76
C VAL A 22 8.35 7.78 -2.51
N TYR A 23 7.21 8.43 -2.68
CA TYR A 23 6.43 8.89 -1.54
C TYR A 23 4.98 8.45 -1.70
N ILE A 24 4.33 8.27 -0.56
CA ILE A 24 2.93 7.84 -0.51
C ILE A 24 2.05 9.08 -0.49
N VAL A 25 1.18 9.19 -1.49
CA VAL A 25 0.21 10.28 -1.57
C VAL A 25 -0.99 9.98 -0.68
N ASP A 26 -1.45 8.73 -0.69
CA ASP A 26 -2.61 8.33 0.09
C ASP A 26 -2.64 6.81 0.23
N VAL A 27 -3.38 6.34 1.22
CA VAL A 27 -3.67 4.90 1.42
C VAL A 27 -5.13 4.78 1.78
N THR A 28 -5.85 3.92 1.08
CA THR A 28 -7.26 3.67 1.38
C THR A 28 -7.51 2.19 1.62
N TYR A 29 -8.42 1.89 2.52
CA TYR A 29 -8.86 0.53 2.79
C TYR A 29 -10.37 0.54 2.83
N LYS A 30 -11.00 0.04 1.78
CA LYS A 30 -12.44 0.14 1.59
C LYS A 30 -13.05 -1.21 1.28
N LYS A 31 -14.27 -1.39 1.71
CA LYS A 31 -15.05 -2.58 1.39
C LYS A 31 -15.95 -2.27 0.20
N ALA A 32 -15.92 -3.15 -0.80
CA ALA A 32 -16.81 -3.09 -1.95
C ALA A 32 -17.35 -4.50 -2.18
N ASP A 33 -18.68 -4.65 -2.18
CA ASP A 33 -19.33 -5.95 -2.21
C ASP A 33 -18.85 -6.79 -1.03
N ASP A 34 -18.28 -7.96 -1.28
CA ASP A 34 -17.78 -8.82 -0.22
C ASP A 34 -16.25 -8.81 -0.12
N THR A 35 -15.62 -7.85 -0.77
CA THR A 35 -14.16 -7.79 -0.85
C THR A 35 -13.65 -6.45 -0.36
N TYR A 36 -12.54 -6.48 0.36
CA TYR A 36 -11.84 -5.26 0.76
C TYR A 36 -10.75 -4.94 -0.25
N SER A 37 -10.51 -3.66 -0.46
CA SER A 37 -9.44 -3.19 -1.34
C SER A 37 -8.51 -2.28 -0.55
N LEU A 38 -7.24 -2.67 -0.48
CA LEU A 38 -6.20 -1.83 0.10
C LEU A 38 -5.43 -1.20 -1.05
N CYS A 39 -5.49 0.12 -1.14
CA CYS A 39 -4.89 0.84 -2.26
C CYS A 39 -3.85 1.84 -1.77
N TYR A 40 -2.66 1.76 -2.34
CA TYR A 40 -1.59 2.73 -2.11
C TYR A 40 -1.49 3.64 -3.33
N TYR A 41 -1.52 4.93 -3.08
CA TYR A 41 -1.29 5.94 -4.13
C TYR A 41 0.10 6.48 -3.91
N ILE A 42 1.01 6.19 -4.84
CA ILE A 42 2.40 6.59 -4.71
C ILE A 42 2.84 7.45 -5.89
N ASP A 43 3.88 8.23 -5.69
CA ASP A 43 4.45 9.07 -6.74
C ASP A 43 5.93 9.27 -6.45
N LYS A 44 6.64 9.85 -7.39
CA LYS A 44 8.02 10.23 -7.19
C LYS A 44 8.35 11.44 -8.05
N GLU A 45 9.42 12.13 -7.69
CA GLU A 45 9.88 13.28 -8.45
C GLU A 45 10.21 12.86 -9.88
N GLY A 46 9.66 13.58 -10.84
CA GLY A 46 9.84 13.24 -12.25
C GLY A 46 8.82 12.24 -12.78
N GLY A 47 7.92 11.76 -11.94
CA GLY A 47 6.88 10.80 -12.32
C GLY A 47 7.28 9.36 -12.00
N ILE A 48 6.27 8.51 -11.84
CA ILE A 48 6.46 7.12 -11.46
C ILE A 48 6.00 6.20 -12.60
N GLY A 49 6.77 5.15 -12.85
CA GLY A 49 6.46 4.17 -13.89
C GLY A 49 5.80 2.92 -13.34
N ILE A 50 5.30 2.09 -14.25
CA ILE A 50 4.63 0.83 -13.90
C ILE A 50 5.59 -0.10 -13.17
N ASP A 51 6.85 -0.17 -13.59
CA ASP A 51 7.85 -1.03 -12.95
C ASP A 51 8.05 -0.67 -11.49
N GLU A 52 8.03 0.62 -11.20
CA GLU A 52 8.21 1.10 -9.84
C GLU A 52 7.01 0.78 -8.96
N CYS A 53 5.80 0.87 -9.52
CA CYS A 53 4.59 0.45 -8.82
C CYS A 53 4.61 -1.04 -8.52
N GLU A 54 5.09 -1.86 -9.45
CA GLU A 54 5.21 -3.30 -9.24
C GLU A 54 6.21 -3.63 -8.14
N LEU A 55 7.36 -2.97 -8.13
CA LEU A 55 8.37 -3.18 -7.09
C LEU A 55 7.81 -2.82 -5.71
N PHE A 56 7.10 -1.70 -5.63
CA PHE A 56 6.47 -1.29 -4.39
C PHE A 56 5.42 -2.31 -3.95
N SER A 57 4.59 -2.73 -4.87
CA SER A 57 3.52 -3.70 -4.59
C SER A 57 4.08 -5.01 -4.02
N LYS A 58 5.12 -5.55 -4.66
CA LYS A 58 5.73 -6.79 -4.20
C LYS A 58 6.38 -6.65 -2.82
N ALA A 59 7.05 -5.54 -2.60
CA ALA A 59 7.74 -5.30 -1.33
C ALA A 59 6.74 -5.11 -0.19
N VAL A 60 5.70 -4.31 -0.42
CA VAL A 60 4.70 -4.05 0.63
C VAL A 60 3.85 -5.29 0.90
N GLU A 61 3.59 -6.10 -0.12
CA GLU A 61 2.84 -7.35 0.05
C GLU A 61 3.56 -8.28 1.02
N LYS A 62 4.89 -8.39 0.91
CA LYS A 62 5.67 -9.20 1.84
C LYS A 62 5.56 -8.70 3.27
N LEU A 63 5.58 -7.40 3.47
CA LEU A 63 5.42 -6.82 4.81
C LEU A 63 4.01 -7.05 5.36
N LEU A 64 3.00 -6.90 4.50
CA LEU A 64 1.62 -7.12 4.92
C LEU A 64 1.41 -8.57 5.34
N ASP A 65 1.99 -9.51 4.61
CA ASP A 65 1.89 -10.92 4.94
C ASP A 65 2.63 -11.23 6.25
N ALA A 66 3.79 -10.63 6.44
CA ALA A 66 4.60 -10.86 7.64
C ALA A 66 3.92 -10.31 8.90
N GLU A 67 3.31 -9.14 8.80
CA GLU A 67 2.62 -8.49 9.92
C GLU A 67 1.25 -9.08 10.19
N ASP A 68 0.60 -9.59 9.15
CA ASP A 68 -0.68 -10.31 9.23
C ASP A 68 -1.72 -9.63 10.12
N PHE A 69 -1.87 -8.32 9.97
CA PHE A 69 -2.79 -7.57 10.81
C PHE A 69 -4.17 -7.35 10.16
N ILE A 70 -4.33 -7.74 8.90
CA ILE A 70 -5.60 -7.63 8.19
C ILE A 70 -6.27 -9.00 8.19
N GLU A 71 -7.39 -9.10 8.88
CA GLU A 71 -8.10 -10.36 9.04
C GLU A 71 -8.98 -10.73 7.85
N GLU A 72 -9.49 -9.72 7.15
CA GLU A 72 -10.37 -9.92 6.00
C GLU A 72 -9.59 -10.25 4.74
N ASN A 73 -10.26 -10.91 3.81
CA ASN A 73 -9.69 -11.10 2.48
C ASN A 73 -9.68 -9.75 1.76
N TYR A 74 -8.57 -9.42 1.17
CA TYR A 74 -8.42 -8.12 0.52
C TYR A 74 -7.59 -8.23 -0.75
N THR A 75 -7.79 -7.25 -1.63
CA THR A 75 -7.00 -7.09 -2.84
C THR A 75 -6.04 -5.91 -2.63
N LEU A 76 -4.78 -6.09 -2.99
CA LEU A 76 -3.79 -5.03 -2.91
C LEU A 76 -3.66 -4.35 -4.27
N GLU A 77 -3.75 -3.03 -4.27
CA GLU A 77 -3.56 -2.23 -5.48
C GLU A 77 -2.56 -1.12 -5.21
N VAL A 78 -1.74 -0.80 -6.20
CA VAL A 78 -0.77 0.30 -6.13
C VAL A 78 -0.90 1.12 -7.40
N SER A 79 -1.05 2.44 -7.24
CA SER A 79 -1.23 3.36 -8.36
C SER A 79 -0.26 4.53 -8.31
#